data_127fb6d8a2ed6d62ec1b4a82f654ce76
#
_entry.id   127fb6d8a2ed6d62ec1b4a82f654ce76
#
_cell.length_a   1.000
_cell.length_b   1.000
_cell.length_c   1.000
_cell.angle_alpha   90.00
_cell.angle_beta   90.00
_cell.angle_gamma   90.00
#
_symmetry.space_group_name_H-M   'P 1'
#
loop_
_entity.id
_entity.type
_entity.pdbx_description
1 polymer ?
#
loop_
_entity_poly.entity_id
_entity_poly.type
_entity_poly.pdbx_seq_one_letter_code
_entity_poly.pdbx_strand_id
1 'polypeptide(L)'
;GLIFPTARALLLLKFVKTRIHAKDIPMKNVQRDIEERTNLTGTNQFELLLFRLGADSALGKSELFGINVFKIREIVAMPSITPIAGATAYSLGVVNLRGQIIPVLDLPAIVGCKPKTGLNIMLVTEYARTTQAFAVESVEDIVRLDWKQVLSAEASGAAGKLVTSIARLDGNTDGSRLAQVLDVEAILQLVSPPEGNQVDAQKVGPRLVMKPGTIILAADDSFVARSLIEQELQLLHAPFEMVKSGKEAWDRLNALAIQAAAEGKTVCDKVALVLTDLEMPEMDGFTLTRQIKQDARFHGLPVIIHSSLSGSANEDHVRSVGADGYVAKFVAEDLADAMRRVLPPDRVGAAIIQAKNGSSHYWQTADSYINNSMRTLFG
;
A
#
# COMPACT_ATOMS: atom_id res chain seq x y z
N GLY A 1 12.66 17.15 -23.44
CA GLY A 1 11.58 18.03 -23.03
C GLY A 1 11.61 18.16 -21.53
N LEU A 2 11.68 19.38 -20.99
CA LEU A 2 11.60 19.66 -19.56
C LEU A 2 10.22 19.22 -19.08
N ILE A 3 10.19 18.15 -18.29
CA ILE A 3 8.97 17.66 -17.63
C ILE A 3 8.81 18.51 -16.36
N PHE A 4 7.76 19.34 -16.32
CA PHE A 4 7.46 20.15 -15.14
C PHE A 4 6.89 19.25 -14.03
N PRO A 5 7.34 19.42 -12.77
CA PRO A 5 6.79 18.71 -11.62
C PRO A 5 5.32 19.12 -11.41
N THR A 6 4.54 18.24 -10.76
CA THR A 6 3.15 18.53 -10.42
C THR A 6 3.00 19.73 -9.48
N ALA A 7 1.80 20.29 -9.39
CA ALA A 7 1.54 21.43 -8.50
C ALA A 7 1.87 21.11 -7.04
N ARG A 8 1.70 19.86 -6.57
CA ARG A 8 2.12 19.41 -5.24
C ARG A 8 3.63 19.34 -5.13
N ALA A 9 4.31 18.77 -6.13
CA ALA A 9 5.75 18.75 -6.20
C ALA A 9 6.31 20.17 -6.27
N LEU A 10 5.65 21.08 -7.02
CA LEU A 10 5.98 22.51 -7.05
C LEU A 10 5.73 23.20 -5.70
N LEU A 11 4.68 22.85 -4.99
CA LEU A 11 4.40 23.38 -3.65
C LEU A 11 5.45 22.89 -2.65
N LEU A 12 5.76 21.59 -2.63
CA LEU A 12 6.82 21.02 -1.83
C LEU A 12 8.20 21.59 -2.21
N LEU A 13 8.49 21.78 -3.51
CA LEU A 13 9.70 22.41 -4.02
C LEU A 13 9.80 23.90 -3.64
N LYS A 14 8.69 24.65 -3.61
CA LYS A 14 8.67 26.02 -3.08
C LYS A 14 9.05 26.04 -1.61
N PHE A 15 8.58 25.06 -0.82
CA PHE A 15 8.98 24.89 0.57
C PHE A 15 10.47 24.56 0.71
N VAL A 16 11.02 23.73 -0.14
CA VAL A 16 12.44 23.33 -0.13
C VAL A 16 13.37 24.47 -0.59
N LYS A 17 12.96 25.23 -1.61
CA LYS A 17 13.79 26.30 -2.19
C LYS A 17 13.71 27.66 -1.46
N THR A 18 12.62 27.91 -0.74
CA THR A 18 12.49 29.12 0.06
C THR A 18 12.92 28.81 1.48
N ARG A 19 14.01 29.38 1.97
CA ARG A 19 14.36 29.41 3.40
C ARG A 19 13.19 30.04 4.15
N ILE A 20 12.34 29.18 4.74
CA ILE A 20 11.01 29.53 5.18
C ILE A 20 11.04 30.42 6.42
N HIS A 21 10.40 31.55 6.31
CA HIS A 21 9.78 32.24 7.45
C HIS A 21 8.39 31.65 7.66
N ALA A 22 8.21 30.93 8.76
CA ALA A 22 7.07 30.04 9.05
C ALA A 22 5.78 30.78 9.45
N LYS A 23 5.32 31.82 8.73
CA LYS A 23 4.15 32.58 9.19
C LYS A 23 2.94 32.70 8.26
N ASP A 24 3.03 32.42 6.96
CA ASP A 24 1.89 32.71 6.07
C ASP A 24 1.63 31.61 5.03
N ILE A 25 0.70 30.71 5.31
CA ILE A 25 0.08 29.86 4.29
C ILE A 25 -1.45 29.91 4.44
N PRO A 26 -2.17 30.44 3.44
CA PRO A 26 -3.64 30.47 3.48
C PRO A 26 -4.25 29.08 3.19
N MET A 27 -5.23 28.70 3.98
CA MET A 27 -5.98 27.43 3.97
C MET A 27 -6.74 27.10 2.65
N LYS A 28 -6.79 27.99 1.68
CA LYS A 28 -7.53 27.79 0.42
C LYS A 28 -6.86 26.85 -0.60
N ASN A 29 -5.63 26.42 -0.37
CA ASN A 29 -4.90 25.59 -1.33
C ASN A 29 -5.05 24.07 -1.11
N VAL A 30 -5.56 23.62 0.04
CA VAL A 30 -5.65 22.19 0.37
C VAL A 30 -6.68 21.47 -0.50
N GLN A 31 -7.80 22.12 -0.81
CA GLN A 31 -8.84 21.54 -1.68
C GLN A 31 -8.40 21.43 -3.15
N ARG A 32 -7.62 22.40 -3.62
CA ARG A 32 -7.04 22.38 -4.98
C ARG A 32 -5.96 21.30 -5.13
N ASP A 33 -5.20 21.01 -4.07
CA ASP A 33 -4.21 19.94 -4.02
C ASP A 33 -4.86 18.54 -4.08
N ILE A 34 -6.09 18.40 -3.62
CA ILE A 34 -6.85 17.15 -3.65
C ILE A 34 -7.34 16.86 -5.07
N GLU A 35 -7.83 17.86 -5.80
CA GLU A 35 -8.27 17.73 -7.19
C GLU A 35 -7.09 17.47 -8.15
N GLU A 36 -5.91 18.02 -7.85
CA GLU A 36 -4.69 17.78 -8.61
C GLU A 36 -4.09 16.38 -8.34
N ARG A 37 -4.33 15.80 -7.15
CA ARG A 37 -3.98 14.39 -6.85
C ARG A 37 -4.71 13.40 -7.75
N THR A 38 -5.96 13.69 -8.12
CA THR A 38 -6.78 12.86 -9.01
C THR A 38 -6.24 12.79 -10.44
N ASN A 39 -5.55 13.82 -10.90
CA ASN A 39 -4.97 13.86 -12.25
C ASN A 39 -3.61 13.14 -12.36
N LEU A 40 -2.95 12.83 -11.24
CA LEU A 40 -1.63 12.18 -11.19
C LEU A 40 -1.68 10.67 -11.35
N THR A 41 -2.75 10.05 -10.92
CA THR A 41 -2.95 8.60 -10.91
C THR A 41 -3.15 8.00 -12.31
N GLY A 42 -3.12 8.82 -13.37
CA GLY A 42 -3.24 8.36 -14.77
C GLY A 42 -1.93 8.21 -15.52
N THR A 43 -0.79 8.65 -14.96
CA THR A 43 0.48 8.74 -15.69
C THR A 43 1.41 7.55 -15.52
N ASN A 44 1.12 6.61 -14.61
CA ASN A 44 1.99 5.46 -14.27
C ASN A 44 3.45 5.89 -14.05
N GLN A 45 3.65 7.00 -13.33
CA GLN A 45 4.97 7.54 -13.01
C GLN A 45 5.19 7.53 -11.51
N PHE A 46 6.44 7.32 -11.11
CA PHE A 46 6.86 7.28 -9.71
C PHE A 46 7.41 8.65 -9.27
N GLU A 47 6.78 9.29 -8.29
CA GLU A 47 7.24 10.54 -7.69
C GLU A 47 7.96 10.28 -6.37
N LEU A 48 9.23 10.62 -6.32
CA LEU A 48 10.12 10.32 -5.20
C LEU A 48 10.64 11.61 -4.57
N LEU A 49 10.41 11.80 -3.27
CA LEU A 49 11.07 12.83 -2.47
C LEU A 49 12.48 12.33 -2.11
N LEU A 50 13.49 13.04 -2.54
CA LEU A 50 14.89 12.75 -2.25
C LEU A 50 15.38 13.52 -1.03
N PHE A 51 16.10 12.84 -0.14
CA PHE A 51 16.64 13.42 1.07
C PHE A 51 17.92 12.71 1.51
N ARG A 52 18.62 13.32 2.48
CA ARG A 52 19.84 12.76 3.11
C ARG A 52 19.63 12.53 4.59
N LEU A 53 20.27 11.48 5.06
CA LEU A 53 20.29 11.06 6.46
C LEU A 53 21.66 11.23 7.13
N GLY A 54 22.61 11.83 6.39
CA GLY A 54 24.00 11.95 6.81
C GLY A 54 24.89 10.89 6.18
N ALA A 55 26.00 10.59 6.83
CA ALA A 55 26.91 9.57 6.37
C ALA A 55 26.55 8.20 6.95
N ASP A 56 26.66 7.16 6.13
CA ASP A 56 26.67 5.78 6.59
C ASP A 56 27.77 5.58 7.63
N SER A 57 27.43 4.91 8.73
CA SER A 57 28.35 4.71 9.85
C SER A 57 29.53 3.80 9.50
N ALA A 58 29.38 2.92 8.51
CA ALA A 58 30.42 1.99 8.08
C ALA A 58 31.27 2.53 6.94
N LEU A 59 30.66 3.21 5.96
CA LEU A 59 31.33 3.64 4.73
C LEU A 59 31.72 5.13 4.72
N GLY A 60 31.18 5.94 5.63
CA GLY A 60 31.42 7.39 5.70
C GLY A 60 30.83 8.18 4.53
N LYS A 61 30.11 7.54 3.62
CA LYS A 61 29.48 8.16 2.46
C LYS A 61 28.05 8.61 2.77
N SER A 62 27.65 9.74 2.22
CA SER A 62 26.28 10.24 2.32
C SER A 62 25.52 9.82 1.09
N GLU A 63 24.65 8.82 1.28
CA GLU A 63 23.82 8.27 0.22
C GLU A 63 22.50 9.07 0.08
N LEU A 64 21.82 8.90 -1.05
CA LEU A 64 20.49 9.44 -1.27
C LEU A 64 19.44 8.40 -0.89
N PHE A 65 18.46 8.87 -0.15
CA PHE A 65 17.27 8.12 0.21
C PHE A 65 16.04 8.77 -0.42
N GLY A 66 15.00 7.99 -0.56
CA GLY A 66 13.74 8.48 -1.09
C GLY A 66 12.54 7.86 -0.41
N ILE A 67 11.45 8.63 -0.38
CA ILE A 67 10.13 8.15 0.02
C ILE A 67 9.15 8.58 -1.06
N ASN A 68 8.18 7.72 -1.41
CA ASN A 68 7.11 8.08 -2.32
C ASN A 68 6.37 9.33 -1.82
N VAL A 69 6.21 10.33 -2.68
CA VAL A 69 5.58 11.61 -2.35
C VAL A 69 4.16 11.43 -1.82
N PHE A 70 3.44 10.39 -2.25
CA PHE A 70 2.09 10.10 -1.76
C PHE A 70 2.05 9.80 -0.25
N LYS A 71 3.13 9.25 0.32
CA LYS A 71 3.24 8.98 1.76
C LYS A 71 3.57 10.23 2.58
N ILE A 72 3.96 11.34 1.93
CA ILE A 72 4.32 12.59 2.59
C ILE A 72 3.10 13.51 2.65
N ARG A 73 2.70 13.84 3.86
CA ARG A 73 1.64 14.83 4.10
C ARG A 73 2.19 16.25 3.99
N GLU A 74 3.31 16.52 4.65
CA GLU A 74 3.97 17.83 4.60
C GLU A 74 5.46 17.74 4.97
N ILE A 75 6.22 18.75 4.55
CA ILE A 75 7.65 18.92 4.86
C ILE A 75 7.78 20.23 5.63
N VAL A 76 8.35 20.18 6.82
CA VAL A 76 8.51 21.36 7.68
C VAL A 76 9.95 21.44 8.21
N ALA A 77 10.43 22.67 8.46
CA ALA A 77 11.64 22.87 9.23
C ALA A 77 11.47 22.25 10.62
N MET A 78 12.55 21.66 11.16
CA MET A 78 12.50 20.96 12.45
C MET A 78 12.00 21.92 13.56
N PRO A 79 10.83 21.67 14.16
CA PRO A 79 10.33 22.45 15.28
C PRO A 79 11.00 22.00 16.59
N SER A 80 10.69 22.70 17.68
CA SER A 80 11.09 22.25 19.02
C SER A 80 10.39 20.96 19.38
N ILE A 81 11.15 19.94 19.71
CA ILE A 81 10.66 18.62 20.11
C ILE A 81 10.51 18.56 21.63
N THR A 82 9.42 18.02 22.11
CA THR A 82 9.21 17.70 23.53
C THR A 82 9.55 16.23 23.76
N PRO A 83 10.62 15.90 24.51
CA PRO A 83 10.96 14.52 24.81
C PRO A 83 9.88 13.83 25.63
N ILE A 84 9.68 12.53 25.39
CA ILE A 84 8.75 11.70 26.17
C ILE A 84 9.53 10.76 27.08
N ALA A 85 9.15 10.72 28.36
CA ALA A 85 9.74 9.81 29.32
C ALA A 85 9.43 8.35 28.95
N GLY A 86 10.44 7.48 28.94
CA GLY A 86 10.28 6.08 28.59
C GLY A 86 10.09 5.78 27.11
N ALA A 87 10.34 6.76 26.24
CA ALA A 87 10.26 6.59 24.79
C ALA A 87 11.26 5.53 24.27
N THR A 88 10.98 4.94 23.11
CA THR A 88 11.87 3.99 22.44
C THR A 88 13.17 4.65 21.98
N ALA A 89 14.20 3.85 21.70
CA ALA A 89 15.52 4.34 21.28
C ALA A 89 15.50 5.20 20.00
N TYR A 90 14.50 5.06 19.17
CA TYR A 90 14.35 5.82 17.91
C TYR A 90 13.37 6.99 18.00
N SER A 91 12.73 7.19 19.16
CA SER A 91 11.82 8.31 19.36
C SER A 91 12.58 9.55 19.86
N LEU A 92 12.46 10.63 19.12
CA LEU A 92 12.97 11.94 19.54
C LEU A 92 12.00 12.65 20.52
N GLY A 93 10.74 12.26 20.51
CA GLY A 93 9.67 12.87 21.30
C GLY A 93 8.46 13.22 20.45
N VAL A 94 7.76 14.30 20.81
CA VAL A 94 6.57 14.79 20.09
C VAL A 94 6.69 16.26 19.74
N VAL A 95 5.96 16.66 18.71
CA VAL A 95 5.77 18.06 18.33
C VAL A 95 4.28 18.39 18.30
N ASN A 96 3.95 19.64 18.60
CA ASN A 96 2.61 20.16 18.36
C ASN A 96 2.59 20.89 17.01
N LEU A 97 1.95 20.29 16.02
CA LEU A 97 1.80 20.88 14.71
C LEU A 97 0.33 21.23 14.47
N ARG A 98 0.01 22.49 14.48
CA ARG A 98 -1.37 23.01 14.31
C ARG A 98 -2.42 22.36 15.25
N GLY A 99 -2.03 22.13 16.51
CA GLY A 99 -2.90 21.51 17.52
C GLY A 99 -2.89 19.97 17.53
N GLN A 100 -2.25 19.33 16.56
CA GLN A 100 -2.06 17.90 16.56
C GLN A 100 -0.72 17.53 17.20
N ILE A 101 -0.73 16.58 18.13
CA ILE A 101 0.49 16.01 18.73
C ILE A 101 0.98 14.89 17.80
N ILE A 102 2.18 15.05 17.28
CA ILE A 102 2.78 14.14 16.30
C ILE A 102 4.06 13.57 16.88
N PRO A 103 4.22 12.23 16.95
CA PRO A 103 5.48 11.59 17.32
C PRO A 103 6.53 11.81 16.23
N VAL A 104 7.78 12.03 16.66
CA VAL A 104 8.93 12.27 15.78
C VAL A 104 9.96 11.16 15.96
N LEU A 105 10.34 10.53 14.87
CA LEU A 105 11.27 9.41 14.81
C LEU A 105 12.61 9.85 14.20
N ASP A 106 13.71 9.35 14.74
CA ASP A 106 15.08 9.56 14.24
C ASP A 106 15.34 8.60 13.06
N LEU A 107 15.01 9.03 11.85
CA LEU A 107 15.22 8.19 10.66
C LEU A 107 16.68 7.83 10.40
N PRO A 108 17.65 8.76 10.53
CA PRO A 108 19.07 8.41 10.48
C PRO A 108 19.46 7.28 11.43
N ALA A 109 19.04 7.36 12.70
CA ALA A 109 19.36 6.31 13.68
C ALA A 109 18.74 4.95 13.29
N ILE A 110 17.52 4.94 12.77
CA ILE A 110 16.85 3.72 12.30
C ILE A 110 17.61 3.07 11.14
N VAL A 111 18.09 3.88 10.18
CA VAL A 111 18.79 3.39 8.97
C VAL A 111 20.29 3.14 9.22
N GLY A 112 20.83 3.62 10.35
CA GLY A 112 22.24 3.47 10.69
C GLY A 112 23.14 4.60 10.13
N CYS A 113 22.57 5.76 9.85
CA CYS A 113 23.29 6.95 9.38
C CYS A 113 23.55 7.93 10.52
N LYS A 114 24.56 8.80 10.32
CA LYS A 114 24.92 9.90 11.25
C LYS A 114 24.81 11.24 10.54
N PRO A 115 23.85 12.10 10.92
CA PRO A 115 23.74 13.45 10.36
C PRO A 115 25.02 14.26 10.59
N LYS A 116 25.48 14.98 9.56
CA LYS A 116 26.64 15.88 9.65
C LYS A 116 26.26 17.27 10.12
N THR A 117 25.09 17.75 9.70
CA THR A 117 24.61 19.10 10.00
C THR A 117 23.45 19.12 11.01
N GLY A 118 23.11 17.95 11.55
CA GLY A 118 21.99 17.75 12.47
C GLY A 118 20.68 17.42 11.77
N LEU A 119 19.62 17.29 12.55
CA LEU A 119 18.27 16.99 12.08
C LEU A 119 17.54 18.30 11.82
N ASN A 120 17.45 18.71 10.56
CA ASN A 120 16.99 20.06 10.20
C ASN A 120 15.57 20.09 9.62
N ILE A 121 15.09 18.95 9.11
CA ILE A 121 13.81 18.85 8.42
C ILE A 121 13.01 17.71 9.05
N MET A 122 11.70 17.92 9.11
CA MET A 122 10.73 16.93 9.54
C MET A 122 9.80 16.59 8.37
N LEU A 123 9.76 15.31 8.01
CA LEU A 123 8.84 14.75 7.03
C LEU A 123 7.62 14.21 7.76
N VAL A 124 6.49 14.86 7.63
CA VAL A 124 5.23 14.39 8.22
C VAL A 124 4.59 13.40 7.26
N THR A 125 4.34 12.19 7.75
CA THR A 125 3.73 11.11 7.00
C THR A 125 2.40 10.72 7.62
N GLU A 126 1.47 10.27 6.79
CA GLU A 126 0.23 9.66 7.25
C GLU A 126 0.24 8.19 6.83
N TYR A 127 -0.01 7.31 7.79
CA TYR A 127 0.08 5.88 7.60
C TYR A 127 -0.94 5.17 8.49
N ALA A 128 -1.76 4.30 7.92
CA ALA A 128 -2.77 3.52 8.65
C ALA A 128 -3.61 4.38 9.61
N ARG A 129 -4.08 5.55 9.16
CA ARG A 129 -4.85 6.54 9.95
C ARG A 129 -4.07 7.17 11.10
N THR A 130 -2.76 6.94 11.20
CA THR A 130 -1.89 7.60 12.18
C THR A 130 -0.98 8.60 11.50
N THR A 131 -0.72 9.71 12.17
CA THR A 131 0.23 10.73 11.71
C THR A 131 1.50 10.61 12.54
N GLN A 132 2.64 10.46 11.87
CA GLN A 132 3.97 10.48 12.47
C GLN A 132 4.92 11.29 11.62
N ALA A 133 6.07 11.62 12.16
CA ALA A 133 7.07 12.38 11.45
C ALA A 133 8.44 11.73 11.54
N PHE A 134 9.21 11.85 10.47
CA PHE A 134 10.61 11.43 10.38
C PHE A 134 11.51 12.65 10.36
N ALA A 135 12.47 12.68 11.27
CA ALA A 135 13.54 13.67 11.27
C ALA A 135 14.60 13.26 10.26
N VAL A 136 15.01 14.18 9.38
CA VAL A 136 16.05 13.97 8.36
C VAL A 136 17.05 15.12 8.36
N GLU A 137 18.25 14.90 7.79
CA GLU A 137 19.28 15.94 7.73
C GLU A 137 18.91 17.04 6.75
N SER A 138 18.54 16.68 5.52
CA SER A 138 18.16 17.62 4.47
C SER A 138 17.27 16.98 3.43
N VAL A 139 16.46 17.79 2.77
CA VAL A 139 15.69 17.41 1.57
C VAL A 139 16.40 18.00 0.35
N GLU A 140 16.55 17.19 -0.70
CA GLU A 140 17.25 17.56 -1.93
C GLU A 140 16.28 18.05 -3.01
N ASP A 141 15.40 17.16 -3.49
CA ASP A 141 14.48 17.45 -4.59
C ASP A 141 13.30 16.46 -4.60
N ILE A 142 12.34 16.73 -5.46
CA ILE A 142 11.30 15.77 -5.85
C ILE A 142 11.52 15.44 -7.32
N VAL A 143 11.71 14.14 -7.59
CA VAL A 143 11.94 13.64 -8.94
C VAL A 143 10.77 12.79 -9.40
N ARG A 144 10.50 12.85 -10.70
CA ARG A 144 9.54 11.99 -11.37
C ARG A 144 10.30 11.00 -12.23
N LEU A 145 10.08 9.73 -12.02
CA LEU A 145 10.80 8.63 -12.65
C LEU A 145 9.83 7.74 -13.42
N ASP A 146 10.30 7.20 -14.52
CA ASP A 146 9.64 6.06 -15.15
C ASP A 146 9.91 4.79 -14.31
N TRP A 147 8.94 3.91 -14.20
CA TRP A 147 9.09 2.66 -13.45
C TRP A 147 10.28 1.80 -13.91
N LYS A 148 10.71 1.93 -15.17
CA LYS A 148 11.94 1.26 -15.68
C LYS A 148 13.22 1.70 -14.99
N GLN A 149 13.19 2.86 -14.32
CA GLN A 149 14.33 3.41 -13.55
C GLN A 149 14.32 2.93 -12.10
N VAL A 150 13.24 2.26 -11.66
CA VAL A 150 13.04 1.81 -10.27
C VAL A 150 13.11 0.28 -10.25
N LEU A 151 14.16 -0.25 -9.63
CA LEU A 151 14.41 -1.68 -9.53
C LEU A 151 14.06 -2.17 -8.14
N SER A 152 13.36 -3.29 -8.01
CA SER A 152 13.12 -3.87 -6.68
C SER A 152 14.44 -4.16 -5.97
N ALA A 153 14.50 -3.96 -4.66
CA ALA A 153 15.71 -4.20 -3.87
C ALA A 153 16.20 -5.64 -4.01
N GLU A 154 15.29 -6.60 -4.10
CA GLU A 154 15.60 -8.01 -4.29
C GLU A 154 16.21 -8.28 -5.67
N ALA A 155 15.67 -7.70 -6.75
CA ALA A 155 16.21 -7.83 -8.10
C ALA A 155 17.60 -7.18 -8.25
N SER A 156 17.89 -6.14 -7.46
CA SER A 156 19.20 -5.48 -7.42
C SER A 156 20.22 -6.18 -6.54
N GLY A 157 19.85 -7.25 -5.83
CA GLY A 157 20.69 -7.94 -4.85
C GLY A 157 20.93 -7.12 -3.57
N ALA A 158 20.29 -5.97 -3.41
CA ALA A 158 20.38 -5.09 -2.25
C ALA A 158 19.33 -5.48 -1.20
N ALA A 159 19.40 -6.69 -0.68
CA ALA A 159 18.44 -7.23 0.30
C ALA A 159 18.54 -6.51 1.66
N GLY A 160 17.97 -5.32 1.76
CA GLY A 160 17.76 -4.59 3.02
C GLY A 160 16.31 -4.68 3.47
N LYS A 161 16.06 -4.92 4.76
CA LYS A 161 14.68 -5.01 5.30
C LYS A 161 13.92 -3.67 5.27
N LEU A 162 14.61 -2.55 5.05
CA LEU A 162 14.05 -1.20 5.11
C LEU A 162 14.00 -0.51 3.74
N VAL A 163 14.30 -1.21 2.65
CA VAL A 163 14.37 -0.67 1.30
C VAL A 163 13.51 -1.52 0.37
N THR A 164 12.54 -0.90 -0.31
CA THR A 164 11.70 -1.59 -1.31
C THR A 164 12.37 -1.62 -2.68
N SER A 165 13.07 -0.55 -3.04
CA SER A 165 13.60 -0.37 -4.40
C SER A 165 14.86 0.50 -4.44
N ILE A 166 15.59 0.38 -5.55
CA ILE A 166 16.70 1.27 -5.91
C ILE A 166 16.29 2.09 -7.14
N ALA A 167 16.26 3.40 -7.01
CA ALA A 167 15.94 4.34 -8.09
C ALA A 167 17.18 4.87 -8.78
N ARG A 168 17.21 4.84 -10.12
CA ARG A 168 18.23 5.46 -10.98
C ARG A 168 17.77 6.86 -11.37
N LEU A 169 18.45 7.90 -10.90
CA LEU A 169 17.98 9.27 -11.04
C LEU A 169 18.27 9.89 -12.41
N ASP A 170 19.38 9.48 -13.04
CA ASP A 170 19.89 10.08 -14.27
C ASP A 170 19.65 9.14 -15.50
N GLY A 171 18.62 8.30 -15.44
CA GLY A 171 18.31 7.32 -16.47
C GLY A 171 19.10 6.02 -16.34
N ASN A 172 19.09 5.21 -17.42
CA ASN A 172 19.77 3.90 -17.43
C ASN A 172 21.23 3.99 -17.94
N THR A 173 21.96 5.02 -17.53
CA THR A 173 23.36 5.24 -17.92
C THR A 173 24.32 4.71 -16.86
N ASP A 174 25.50 4.27 -17.28
CA ASP A 174 26.59 3.93 -16.36
C ASP A 174 26.96 5.16 -15.55
N GLY A 175 27.08 5.00 -14.21
CA GLY A 175 27.36 6.09 -13.29
C GLY A 175 26.15 6.93 -12.87
N SER A 176 24.92 6.51 -13.22
CA SER A 176 23.68 7.14 -12.71
C SER A 176 23.68 7.20 -11.19
N ARG A 177 23.26 8.35 -10.63
CA ARG A 177 23.04 8.48 -9.19
C ARG A 177 21.91 7.55 -8.76
N LEU A 178 22.14 6.86 -7.65
CA LEU A 178 21.17 5.94 -7.07
C LEU A 178 20.52 6.54 -5.84
N ALA A 179 19.25 6.26 -5.63
CA ALA A 179 18.55 6.54 -4.39
C ALA A 179 17.91 5.26 -3.85
N GLN A 180 18.02 5.04 -2.54
CA GLN A 180 17.37 3.94 -1.85
C GLN A 180 15.97 4.35 -1.46
N VAL A 181 14.96 3.66 -1.98
CA VAL A 181 13.55 3.92 -1.64
C VAL A 181 13.21 3.18 -0.35
N LEU A 182 12.90 3.95 0.69
CA LEU A 182 12.64 3.39 2.01
C LEU A 182 11.23 2.80 2.12
N ASP A 183 11.17 1.64 2.77
CA ASP A 183 9.92 1.00 3.19
C ASP A 183 9.43 1.63 4.50
N VAL A 184 8.52 2.60 4.37
CA VAL A 184 7.94 3.30 5.53
C VAL A 184 7.18 2.32 6.42
N GLU A 185 6.58 1.29 5.86
CA GLU A 185 5.80 0.28 6.56
C GLU A 185 6.70 -0.57 7.45
N ALA A 186 7.81 -1.05 6.88
CA ALA A 186 8.82 -1.80 7.63
C ALA A 186 9.48 -0.96 8.74
N ILE A 187 9.75 0.32 8.46
CA ILE A 187 10.31 1.26 9.44
C ILE A 187 9.35 1.44 10.61
N LEU A 188 8.06 1.67 10.36
CA LEU A 188 7.08 1.88 11.41
C LEU A 188 6.83 0.63 12.24
N GLN A 189 6.80 -0.54 11.63
CA GLN A 189 6.74 -1.80 12.37
C GLN A 189 7.96 -2.05 13.25
N LEU A 190 9.15 -1.66 12.79
CA LEU A 190 10.36 -1.80 13.58
C LEU A 190 10.32 -0.93 14.86
N VAL A 191 9.77 0.28 14.75
CA VAL A 191 9.79 1.28 15.84
C VAL A 191 8.59 1.13 16.77
N SER A 192 7.44 0.78 16.25
CA SER A 192 6.17 0.64 16.97
C SER A 192 5.49 -0.64 16.50
N PRO A 193 6.04 -1.81 16.84
CA PRO A 193 5.36 -3.05 16.53
C PRO A 193 3.98 -3.02 17.19
N PRO A 194 2.90 -3.34 16.47
CA PRO A 194 1.58 -3.44 17.08
C PRO A 194 1.65 -4.46 18.25
N GLU A 195 0.99 -4.14 19.33
CA GLU A 195 0.90 -5.04 20.49
C GLU A 195 0.30 -6.37 20.01
N GLY A 196 1.14 -7.41 19.95
CA GLY A 196 0.81 -8.70 19.35
C GLY A 196 1.06 -8.69 17.84
N ASN A 197 2.26 -9.04 17.44
CA ASN A 197 2.70 -9.19 16.02
C ASN A 197 1.93 -10.29 15.25
N GLN A 198 0.78 -10.75 15.76
CA GLN A 198 -0.07 -11.75 15.16
C GLN A 198 -1.44 -11.16 14.92
N VAL A 199 -1.93 -11.38 13.71
CA VAL A 199 -3.32 -11.08 13.36
C VAL A 199 -4.22 -11.85 14.36
N ASP A 200 -5.06 -11.14 15.11
CA ASP A 200 -5.93 -11.77 16.10
C ASP A 200 -7.03 -12.59 15.39
N ALA A 201 -6.92 -13.91 15.51
CA ALA A 201 -7.86 -14.84 14.89
C ALA A 201 -9.33 -14.60 15.30
N GLN A 202 -9.55 -14.06 16.52
CA GLN A 202 -10.90 -13.76 17.00
C GLN A 202 -11.49 -12.54 16.26
N LYS A 203 -10.64 -11.60 15.86
CA LYS A 203 -11.04 -10.38 15.18
C LYS A 203 -11.28 -10.58 13.69
N VAL A 204 -10.52 -11.46 13.05
CA VAL A 204 -10.66 -11.77 11.62
C VAL A 204 -12.01 -12.45 11.30
N GLY A 205 -12.60 -13.14 12.28
CA GLY A 205 -13.91 -13.77 12.16
C GLY A 205 -13.89 -15.10 11.38
N PRO A 206 -15.04 -15.56 10.84
CA PRO A 206 -15.14 -16.87 10.22
C PRO A 206 -14.34 -16.95 8.91
N ARG A 207 -13.97 -18.18 8.53
CA ARG A 207 -13.28 -18.46 7.26
C ARG A 207 -14.03 -17.88 6.05
N LEU A 208 -13.28 -17.51 5.03
CA LEU A 208 -13.87 -17.10 3.75
C LEU A 208 -14.49 -18.30 3.03
N VAL A 209 -15.67 -18.06 2.45
CA VAL A 209 -16.31 -19.04 1.57
C VAL A 209 -15.94 -18.64 0.14
N MET A 210 -15.17 -19.52 -0.52
CA MET A 210 -14.68 -19.30 -1.88
C MET A 210 -15.05 -20.48 -2.77
N LYS A 211 -15.13 -20.23 -4.08
CA LYS A 211 -15.32 -21.28 -5.07
C LYS A 211 -14.14 -22.26 -5.00
N PRO A 212 -14.39 -23.59 -4.93
CA PRO A 212 -13.31 -24.58 -4.90
C PRO A 212 -12.36 -24.44 -6.08
N GLY A 213 -11.06 -24.48 -5.81
CA GLY A 213 -10.01 -24.36 -6.83
C GLY A 213 -9.66 -22.93 -7.23
N THR A 214 -10.25 -21.92 -6.58
CA THR A 214 -9.87 -20.51 -6.77
C THR A 214 -8.89 -20.04 -5.72
N ILE A 215 -8.11 -19.01 -6.07
CA ILE A 215 -7.18 -18.32 -5.18
C ILE A 215 -7.51 -16.84 -5.05
N ILE A 216 -7.00 -16.21 -4.01
CA ILE A 216 -6.83 -14.76 -3.94
C ILE A 216 -5.46 -14.43 -4.50
N LEU A 217 -5.39 -13.57 -5.53
CA LEU A 217 -4.13 -13.04 -6.01
C LEU A 217 -3.86 -11.72 -5.31
N ALA A 218 -2.82 -11.68 -4.48
CA ALA A 218 -2.48 -10.49 -3.69
C ALA A 218 -1.15 -9.89 -4.14
N ALA A 219 -1.10 -8.57 -4.30
CA ALA A 219 0.06 -7.81 -4.76
C ALA A 219 0.40 -6.68 -3.79
N ASP A 220 1.65 -6.64 -3.32
CA ASP A 220 2.16 -5.60 -2.43
C ASP A 220 3.70 -5.58 -2.50
N ASP A 221 4.34 -4.42 -2.55
CA ASP A 221 5.80 -4.32 -2.65
C ASP A 221 6.51 -4.37 -1.29
N SER A 222 5.81 -4.05 -0.19
CA SER A 222 6.35 -4.16 1.16
C SER A 222 6.38 -5.62 1.64
N PHE A 223 7.55 -6.10 2.01
CA PHE A 223 7.70 -7.44 2.61
C PHE A 223 6.83 -7.61 3.86
N VAL A 224 6.74 -6.56 4.67
CA VAL A 224 5.99 -6.56 5.91
C VAL A 224 4.50 -6.64 5.65
N ALA A 225 3.98 -5.83 4.72
CA ALA A 225 2.58 -5.89 4.34
C ALA A 225 2.21 -7.25 3.76
N ARG A 226 3.04 -7.82 2.87
CA ARG A 226 2.84 -9.18 2.37
C ARG A 226 2.74 -10.20 3.50
N SER A 227 3.66 -10.17 4.47
CA SER A 227 3.65 -11.12 5.60
C SER A 227 2.38 -11.03 6.44
N LEU A 228 1.83 -9.84 6.63
CA LEU A 228 0.58 -9.64 7.37
C LEU A 228 -0.64 -10.12 6.59
N ILE A 229 -0.69 -9.80 5.29
CA ILE A 229 -1.74 -10.29 4.39
C ILE A 229 -1.72 -11.83 4.35
N GLU A 230 -0.54 -12.45 4.24
CA GLU A 230 -0.40 -13.90 4.26
C GLU A 230 -0.96 -14.51 5.55
N GLN A 231 -0.61 -13.96 6.72
CA GLN A 231 -1.13 -14.43 8.01
C GLN A 231 -2.66 -14.32 8.06
N GLU A 232 -3.21 -13.21 7.58
CA GLU A 232 -4.65 -13.00 7.58
C GLU A 232 -5.37 -13.99 6.65
N LEU A 233 -4.88 -14.18 5.43
CA LEU A 233 -5.44 -15.12 4.47
C LEU A 233 -5.35 -16.57 4.97
N GLN A 234 -4.26 -16.92 5.69
CA GLN A 234 -4.13 -18.22 6.35
C GLN A 234 -5.19 -18.42 7.46
N LEU A 235 -5.42 -17.41 8.30
CA LEU A 235 -6.46 -17.46 9.34
C LEU A 235 -7.87 -17.56 8.73
N LEU A 236 -8.09 -16.94 7.59
CA LEU A 236 -9.34 -17.02 6.84
C LEU A 236 -9.48 -18.34 6.05
N HIS A 237 -8.46 -19.22 6.09
CA HIS A 237 -8.39 -20.46 5.29
C HIS A 237 -8.59 -20.22 3.79
N ALA A 238 -8.18 -19.07 3.29
CA ALA A 238 -8.28 -18.68 1.89
C ALA A 238 -7.01 -19.11 1.13
N PRO A 239 -7.09 -19.92 0.07
CA PRO A 239 -5.96 -20.14 -0.81
C PRO A 239 -5.53 -18.84 -1.47
N PHE A 240 -4.23 -18.58 -1.53
CA PHE A 240 -3.70 -17.34 -2.10
C PHE A 240 -2.39 -17.55 -2.85
N GLU A 241 -2.08 -16.59 -3.69
CA GLU A 241 -0.78 -16.42 -4.32
C GLU A 241 -0.35 -14.95 -4.12
N MET A 242 0.89 -14.74 -3.64
CA MET A 242 1.43 -13.44 -3.35
C MET A 242 2.45 -13.03 -4.41
N VAL A 243 2.34 -11.79 -4.91
CA VAL A 243 3.28 -11.18 -5.85
C VAL A 243 3.74 -9.81 -5.35
N LYS A 244 4.80 -9.25 -5.95
CA LYS A 244 5.52 -8.08 -5.40
C LYS A 244 5.27 -6.78 -6.16
N SER A 245 4.56 -6.84 -7.28
CA SER A 245 4.24 -5.66 -8.08
C SER A 245 2.93 -5.84 -8.85
N GLY A 246 2.33 -4.73 -9.26
CA GLY A 246 1.17 -4.78 -10.14
C GLY A 246 1.48 -5.42 -11.49
N LYS A 247 2.73 -5.31 -11.96
CA LYS A 247 3.18 -5.96 -13.19
C LYS A 247 3.21 -7.47 -13.05
N GLU A 248 3.78 -7.99 -11.97
CA GLU A 248 3.75 -9.43 -11.67
C GLU A 248 2.31 -9.95 -11.56
N ALA A 249 1.42 -9.18 -10.88
CA ALA A 249 0.01 -9.52 -10.78
C ALA A 249 -0.66 -9.59 -12.17
N TRP A 250 -0.41 -8.60 -13.02
CA TRP A 250 -0.94 -8.57 -14.37
C TRP A 250 -0.45 -9.75 -15.23
N ASP A 251 0.85 -10.04 -15.18
CA ASP A 251 1.43 -11.17 -15.92
C ASP A 251 0.85 -12.50 -15.43
N ARG A 252 0.69 -12.63 -14.11
CA ARG A 252 0.10 -13.84 -13.53
C ARG A 252 -1.37 -14.01 -13.92
N LEU A 253 -2.17 -12.95 -13.89
CA LEU A 253 -3.56 -12.96 -14.35
C LEU A 253 -3.68 -13.38 -15.82
N ASN A 254 -2.80 -12.86 -16.68
CA ASN A 254 -2.78 -13.26 -18.09
C ASN A 254 -2.46 -14.76 -18.26
N ALA A 255 -1.50 -15.28 -17.51
CA ALA A 255 -1.16 -16.71 -17.54
C ALA A 255 -2.35 -17.57 -17.07
N LEU A 256 -3.02 -17.17 -15.98
CA LEU A 256 -4.20 -17.87 -15.46
C LEU A 256 -5.40 -17.80 -16.43
N ALA A 257 -5.58 -16.68 -17.12
CA ALA A 257 -6.63 -16.56 -18.14
C ALA A 257 -6.40 -17.49 -19.33
N ILE A 258 -5.15 -17.61 -19.81
CA ILE A 258 -4.77 -18.55 -20.86
C ILE A 258 -5.03 -20.00 -20.41
N GLN A 259 -4.62 -20.34 -19.20
CA GLN A 259 -4.85 -21.66 -18.63
C GLN A 259 -6.34 -21.98 -18.49
N ALA A 260 -7.14 -21.02 -17.98
CA ALA A 260 -8.58 -21.19 -17.83
C ALA A 260 -9.26 -21.41 -19.20
N ALA A 261 -8.89 -20.63 -20.21
CA ALA A 261 -9.41 -20.77 -21.56
C ALA A 261 -9.11 -22.15 -22.17
N ALA A 262 -7.90 -22.70 -21.95
CA ALA A 262 -7.53 -24.03 -22.39
C ALA A 262 -8.36 -25.14 -21.71
N GLU A 263 -8.91 -24.88 -20.52
CA GLU A 263 -9.81 -25.78 -19.79
C GLU A 263 -11.32 -25.51 -20.09
N GLY A 264 -11.63 -24.58 -20.99
CA GLY A 264 -13.02 -24.17 -21.26
C GLY A 264 -13.67 -23.40 -20.10
N LYS A 265 -12.86 -22.75 -19.26
CA LYS A 265 -13.25 -21.99 -18.07
C LYS A 265 -12.96 -20.51 -18.25
N THR A 266 -13.42 -19.70 -17.29
CA THR A 266 -13.09 -18.26 -17.17
C THR A 266 -12.00 -18.05 -16.12
N VAL A 267 -11.40 -16.88 -16.09
CA VAL A 267 -10.43 -16.51 -15.05
C VAL A 267 -11.05 -16.56 -13.64
N CYS A 268 -12.34 -16.25 -13.50
CA CYS A 268 -13.08 -16.34 -12.22
C CYS A 268 -13.21 -17.77 -11.68
N ASP A 269 -12.88 -18.80 -12.50
CA ASP A 269 -12.77 -20.19 -12.06
C ASP A 269 -11.37 -20.50 -11.48
N LYS A 270 -10.41 -19.60 -11.59
CA LYS A 270 -9.05 -19.70 -11.07
C LYS A 270 -8.75 -18.66 -9.99
N VAL A 271 -9.26 -17.46 -10.16
CA VAL A 271 -9.04 -16.32 -9.25
C VAL A 271 -10.39 -15.82 -8.74
N ALA A 272 -10.58 -15.86 -7.42
CA ALA A 272 -11.79 -15.36 -6.78
C ALA A 272 -11.76 -13.85 -6.56
N LEU A 273 -10.57 -13.29 -6.31
CA LEU A 273 -10.36 -11.90 -5.93
C LEU A 273 -8.93 -11.47 -6.24
N VAL A 274 -8.75 -10.23 -6.67
CA VAL A 274 -7.45 -9.55 -6.68
C VAL A 274 -7.41 -8.56 -5.51
N LEU A 275 -6.40 -8.69 -4.67
CA LEU A 275 -6.06 -7.75 -3.61
C LEU A 275 -4.79 -7.01 -4.02
N THR A 276 -4.81 -5.68 -4.09
CA THR A 276 -3.67 -4.92 -4.60
C THR A 276 -3.36 -3.71 -3.73
N ASP A 277 -2.08 -3.49 -3.44
CA ASP A 277 -1.63 -2.19 -2.96
C ASP A 277 -1.76 -1.13 -4.07
N LEU A 278 -1.79 0.13 -3.67
CA LEU A 278 -1.79 1.26 -4.60
C LEU A 278 -0.40 1.56 -5.14
N GLU A 279 0.59 1.58 -4.27
CA GLU A 279 1.92 2.14 -4.52
C GLU A 279 2.96 1.05 -4.75
N MET A 280 2.93 0.41 -5.91
CA MET A 280 3.86 -0.65 -6.27
C MET A 280 4.78 -0.25 -7.43
N PRO A 281 6.01 -0.81 -7.49
CA PRO A 281 6.90 -0.64 -8.64
C PRO A 281 6.31 -1.23 -9.92
N GLU A 282 6.78 -0.74 -11.07
CA GLU A 282 6.46 -1.16 -12.43
C GLU A 282 5.01 -0.90 -12.87
N MET A 283 4.03 -1.19 -12.03
CA MET A 283 2.61 -0.92 -12.25
C MET A 283 1.91 -0.66 -10.92
N ASP A 284 1.32 0.52 -10.78
CA ASP A 284 0.53 0.88 -9.61
C ASP A 284 -0.84 0.16 -9.57
N GLY A 285 -1.46 0.12 -8.37
CA GLY A 285 -2.73 -0.58 -8.18
C GLY A 285 -3.92 0.04 -8.93
N PHE A 286 -3.90 1.35 -9.21
CA PHE A 286 -4.92 1.97 -10.04
C PHE A 286 -4.82 1.52 -11.48
N THR A 287 -3.60 1.49 -12.04
CA THR A 287 -3.35 1.02 -13.40
C THR A 287 -3.71 -0.46 -13.55
N LEU A 288 -3.31 -1.30 -12.57
CA LEU A 288 -3.69 -2.71 -12.55
C LEU A 288 -5.21 -2.87 -12.52
N THR A 289 -5.90 -2.19 -11.60
CA THR A 289 -7.36 -2.25 -11.48
C THR A 289 -8.05 -1.83 -12.77
N ARG A 290 -7.64 -0.72 -13.38
CA ARG A 290 -8.20 -0.24 -14.64
C ARG A 290 -8.02 -1.25 -15.76
N GLN A 291 -6.84 -1.84 -15.89
CA GLN A 291 -6.58 -2.87 -16.91
C GLN A 291 -7.46 -4.10 -16.70
N ILE A 292 -7.61 -4.58 -15.45
CA ILE A 292 -8.49 -5.71 -15.13
C ILE A 292 -9.94 -5.38 -15.52
N LYS A 293 -10.43 -4.19 -15.15
CA LYS A 293 -11.83 -3.80 -15.39
C LYS A 293 -12.16 -3.50 -16.85
N GLN A 294 -11.16 -3.14 -17.66
CA GLN A 294 -11.33 -2.87 -19.10
C GLN A 294 -11.16 -4.11 -19.98
N ASP A 295 -10.52 -5.16 -19.50
CA ASP A 295 -10.28 -6.37 -20.28
C ASP A 295 -11.44 -7.37 -20.10
N ALA A 296 -12.09 -7.71 -21.21
CA ALA A 296 -13.25 -8.61 -21.21
C ALA A 296 -12.95 -10.01 -20.63
N ARG A 297 -11.69 -10.46 -20.66
CA ARG A 297 -11.26 -11.76 -20.09
C ARG A 297 -11.42 -11.80 -18.57
N PHE A 298 -11.37 -10.65 -17.91
CA PHE A 298 -11.46 -10.49 -16.46
C PHE A 298 -12.82 -9.96 -16.01
N HIS A 299 -13.83 -9.98 -16.89
CA HIS A 299 -15.15 -9.52 -16.54
C HIS A 299 -15.70 -10.27 -15.32
N GLY A 300 -16.18 -9.52 -14.33
CA GLY A 300 -16.71 -10.08 -13.06
C GLY A 300 -15.65 -10.45 -12.02
N LEU A 301 -14.35 -10.27 -12.29
CA LEU A 301 -13.29 -10.46 -11.30
C LEU A 301 -13.27 -9.30 -10.31
N PRO A 302 -13.53 -9.54 -9.00
CA PRO A 302 -13.46 -8.49 -7.99
C PRO A 302 -12.03 -8.00 -7.76
N VAL A 303 -11.88 -6.70 -7.49
CA VAL A 303 -10.61 -6.07 -7.12
C VAL A 303 -10.81 -5.24 -5.86
N ILE A 304 -10.05 -5.55 -4.81
CA ILE A 304 -9.94 -4.72 -3.60
C ILE A 304 -8.60 -4.00 -3.61
N ILE A 305 -8.63 -2.70 -3.39
CA ILE A 305 -7.44 -1.90 -3.17
C ILE A 305 -7.19 -1.83 -1.65
N HIS A 306 -5.97 -2.21 -1.25
CA HIS A 306 -5.50 -2.26 0.14
C HIS A 306 -4.34 -1.28 0.29
N SER A 307 -4.54 -0.13 0.91
CA SER A 307 -3.56 0.95 0.89
C SER A 307 -3.31 1.55 2.27
N SER A 308 -2.08 2.03 2.47
CA SER A 308 -1.71 2.81 3.64
C SER A 308 -2.28 4.23 3.63
N LEU A 309 -2.74 4.71 2.48
CA LEU A 309 -3.34 6.04 2.36
C LEU A 309 -4.76 6.04 2.92
N SER A 310 -5.10 7.06 3.69
CA SER A 310 -6.45 7.29 4.22
C SER A 310 -7.02 8.60 3.66
N GLY A 311 -8.33 8.64 3.43
CA GLY A 311 -9.04 9.85 3.02
C GLY A 311 -10.11 9.64 1.96
N SER A 312 -11.21 10.39 2.05
CA SER A 312 -12.36 10.29 1.15
C SER A 312 -12.02 10.55 -0.32
N ALA A 313 -11.05 11.41 -0.60
CA ALA A 313 -10.59 11.68 -1.97
C ALA A 313 -9.99 10.44 -2.65
N ASN A 314 -9.32 9.58 -1.89
CA ASN A 314 -8.79 8.33 -2.41
C ASN A 314 -9.91 7.33 -2.69
N GLU A 315 -10.95 7.29 -1.86
CA GLU A 315 -12.11 6.41 -2.08
C GLU A 315 -12.86 6.76 -3.37
N ASP A 316 -13.06 8.05 -3.65
CA ASP A 316 -13.72 8.50 -4.89
C ASP A 316 -12.90 8.12 -6.12
N HIS A 317 -11.57 8.24 -6.03
CA HIS A 317 -10.70 7.84 -7.13
C HIS A 317 -10.66 6.32 -7.33
N VAL A 318 -10.60 5.55 -6.26
CA VAL A 318 -10.71 4.08 -6.28
C VAL A 318 -11.98 3.63 -6.97
N ARG A 319 -13.11 4.28 -6.66
CA ARG A 319 -14.39 4.01 -7.34
C ARG A 319 -14.34 4.36 -8.83
N SER A 320 -13.66 5.44 -9.20
CA SER A 320 -13.54 5.87 -10.60
C SER A 320 -12.79 4.88 -11.50
N VAL A 321 -11.84 4.12 -10.95
CA VAL A 321 -11.13 3.05 -11.68
C VAL A 321 -11.88 1.72 -11.69
N GLY A 322 -13.02 1.64 -10.99
CA GLY A 322 -13.90 0.47 -10.97
C GLY A 322 -13.53 -0.59 -9.94
N ALA A 323 -12.75 -0.26 -8.91
CA ALA A 323 -12.49 -1.19 -7.80
C ALA A 323 -13.77 -1.51 -7.03
N ASP A 324 -13.90 -2.74 -6.57
CA ASP A 324 -15.07 -3.25 -5.83
C ASP A 324 -14.95 -2.98 -4.33
N GLY A 325 -13.75 -2.68 -3.83
CA GLY A 325 -13.50 -2.33 -2.45
C GLY A 325 -12.23 -1.51 -2.25
N TYR A 326 -12.22 -0.75 -1.16
CA TYR A 326 -11.06 -0.03 -0.66
C TYR A 326 -10.93 -0.27 0.83
N VAL A 327 -9.72 -0.63 1.28
CA VAL A 327 -9.43 -0.95 2.69
C VAL A 327 -8.12 -0.32 3.09
N ALA A 328 -8.10 0.30 4.26
CA ALA A 328 -6.87 0.75 4.86
C ALA A 328 -6.03 -0.43 5.34
N LYS A 329 -4.70 -0.39 5.12
CA LYS A 329 -3.78 -1.41 5.59
C LYS A 329 -3.78 -1.53 7.13
N PHE A 330 -3.45 -2.71 7.62
CA PHE A 330 -3.22 -3.06 9.04
C PHE A 330 -4.46 -3.05 9.94
N VAL A 331 -5.64 -3.18 9.36
CA VAL A 331 -6.88 -3.48 10.09
C VAL A 331 -7.46 -4.76 9.52
N ALA A 332 -7.06 -5.90 10.10
CA ALA A 332 -7.42 -7.24 9.61
C ALA A 332 -8.94 -7.46 9.54
N GLU A 333 -9.69 -6.91 10.48
CA GLU A 333 -11.16 -6.96 10.47
C GLU A 333 -11.75 -6.29 9.23
N ASP A 334 -11.26 -5.09 8.89
CA ASP A 334 -11.73 -4.31 7.74
C ASP A 334 -11.46 -5.05 6.41
N LEU A 335 -10.29 -5.69 6.29
CA LEU A 335 -9.92 -6.45 5.10
C LEU A 335 -10.76 -7.72 4.97
N ALA A 336 -10.91 -8.49 6.06
CA ALA A 336 -11.75 -9.68 6.07
C ALA A 336 -13.22 -9.36 5.72
N ASP A 337 -13.76 -8.28 6.26
CA ASP A 337 -15.13 -7.83 5.96
C ASP A 337 -15.28 -7.32 4.53
N ALA A 338 -14.28 -6.63 3.99
CA ALA A 338 -14.30 -6.21 2.59
C ALA A 338 -14.28 -7.41 1.65
N MET A 339 -13.44 -8.41 1.92
CA MET A 339 -13.43 -9.66 1.14
C MET A 339 -14.77 -10.40 1.19
N ARG A 340 -15.41 -10.48 2.37
CA ARG A 340 -16.75 -11.09 2.50
C ARG A 340 -17.83 -10.35 1.72
N ARG A 341 -17.72 -9.03 1.59
CA ARG A 341 -18.68 -8.22 0.82
C ARG A 341 -18.60 -8.43 -0.68
N VAL A 342 -17.39 -8.60 -1.22
CA VAL A 342 -17.17 -8.69 -2.66
C VAL A 342 -17.17 -10.12 -3.19
N LEU A 343 -16.82 -11.09 -2.33
CA LEU A 343 -16.94 -12.50 -2.69
C LEU A 343 -18.41 -12.93 -2.60
N PRO A 344 -19.00 -13.40 -3.69
CA PRO A 344 -20.39 -13.84 -3.64
C PRO A 344 -20.53 -14.99 -2.64
N PRO A 345 -21.53 -14.97 -1.75
CA PRO A 345 -21.80 -16.11 -0.90
C PRO A 345 -22.08 -17.31 -1.81
N ASP A 346 -21.28 -18.36 -1.68
CA ASP A 346 -21.59 -19.62 -2.32
C ASP A 346 -22.98 -20.04 -1.84
N ARG A 347 -23.93 -20.21 -2.77
CA ARG A 347 -25.36 -20.47 -2.44
C ARG A 347 -25.51 -21.67 -1.49
N VAL A 348 -24.57 -22.61 -1.57
CA VAL A 348 -24.51 -23.79 -0.70
C VAL A 348 -23.95 -23.43 0.69
N GLY A 349 -22.91 -22.58 0.77
CA GLY A 349 -22.33 -22.16 2.05
C GLY A 349 -23.23 -21.24 2.86
N ALA A 350 -23.95 -20.33 2.21
CA ALA A 350 -24.93 -19.46 2.86
C ALA A 350 -26.08 -20.26 3.49
N ALA A 351 -26.57 -21.31 2.83
CA ALA A 351 -27.59 -22.20 3.37
C ALA A 351 -27.12 -22.99 4.60
N ILE A 352 -25.84 -23.44 4.61
CA ILE A 352 -25.26 -24.17 5.74
C ILE A 352 -25.01 -23.25 6.95
N ILE A 353 -24.59 -22.00 6.72
CA ILE A 353 -24.39 -21.02 7.80
C ILE A 353 -25.72 -20.60 8.42
N GLN A 354 -26.76 -20.39 7.62
CA GLN A 354 -28.11 -20.10 8.12
C GLN A 354 -28.70 -21.28 8.87
N ALA A 355 -28.44 -22.51 8.44
CA ALA A 355 -28.88 -23.73 9.14
C ALA A 355 -28.19 -23.94 10.49
N LYS A 356 -26.92 -23.50 10.64
CA LYS A 356 -26.20 -23.57 11.93
C LYS A 356 -26.57 -22.48 12.92
N ASN A 357 -27.09 -21.34 12.46
CA ASN A 357 -27.50 -20.22 13.32
C ASN A 357 -28.96 -20.26 13.78
N GLY A 358 -29.62 -21.39 13.60
CA GLY A 358 -30.83 -21.80 14.32
C GLY A 358 -32.05 -20.91 14.18
N SER A 359 -32.78 -21.02 13.08
CA SER A 359 -34.21 -20.75 13.07
C SER A 359 -34.95 -21.89 12.34
N SER A 360 -35.85 -22.55 13.10
CA SER A 360 -36.53 -23.80 12.73
C SER A 360 -37.50 -23.72 11.55
N HIS A 361 -37.56 -22.63 10.83
CA HIS A 361 -38.49 -22.42 9.71
C HIS A 361 -37.92 -22.68 8.31
N TYR A 362 -36.63 -22.99 8.17
CA TYR A 362 -35.97 -23.09 6.86
C TYR A 362 -35.73 -24.52 6.35
N TRP A 363 -35.99 -25.54 7.15
CA TRP A 363 -35.78 -26.95 6.76
C TRP A 363 -36.68 -27.41 5.62
N GLN A 364 -37.86 -26.83 5.47
CA GLN A 364 -38.80 -27.21 4.40
C GLN A 364 -38.41 -26.70 3.00
N THR A 365 -37.58 -25.63 2.92
CA THR A 365 -37.09 -25.10 1.65
C THR A 365 -35.77 -25.71 1.21
N ALA A 366 -34.91 -26.16 2.13
CA ALA A 366 -33.64 -26.79 1.81
C ALA A 366 -33.81 -28.18 1.18
N ASP A 367 -34.75 -28.97 1.64
CA ASP A 367 -35.04 -30.31 1.07
C ASP A 367 -35.58 -30.25 -0.38
N SER A 368 -36.30 -29.21 -0.74
CA SER A 368 -36.79 -29.02 -2.13
C SER A 368 -35.64 -28.64 -3.10
N TYR A 369 -34.60 -27.93 -2.62
CA TYR A 369 -33.47 -27.53 -3.45
C TYR A 369 -32.45 -28.67 -3.60
N ILE A 370 -32.20 -29.46 -2.56
CA ILE A 370 -31.28 -30.61 -2.61
C ILE A 370 -31.85 -31.68 -3.53
N ASN A 371 -33.17 -31.97 -3.47
CA ASN A 371 -33.81 -32.92 -4.34
C ASN A 371 -33.86 -32.47 -5.82
N ASN A 372 -33.97 -31.19 -6.10
CA ASN A 372 -33.96 -30.66 -7.48
C ASN A 372 -32.54 -30.66 -8.10
N SER A 373 -31.48 -30.36 -7.29
CA SER A 373 -30.11 -30.40 -7.76
C SER A 373 -29.58 -31.83 -8.00
N MET A 374 -30.04 -32.80 -7.19
CA MET A 374 -29.66 -34.20 -7.36
C MET A 374 -30.36 -34.84 -8.58
N ARG A 375 -31.58 -34.41 -8.94
CA ARG A 375 -32.24 -34.84 -10.16
C ARG A 375 -31.61 -34.33 -11.45
N THR A 376 -30.91 -33.21 -11.40
CA THR A 376 -30.20 -32.63 -12.57
C THR A 376 -28.78 -33.25 -12.76
N LEU A 377 -28.24 -33.92 -11.74
CA LEU A 377 -26.91 -34.54 -11.78
C LEU A 377 -26.95 -36.06 -12.05
N PHE A 378 -28.10 -36.70 -11.90
CA PHE A 378 -28.20 -38.16 -12.02
C PHE A 378 -29.42 -38.60 -12.86
N GLY A 379 -30.04 -37.70 -13.62
CA GLY A 379 -31.15 -37.99 -14.57
C GLY A 379 -30.69 -37.97 -16.01
#